data_e164db6ebed3bc26b69db6eb08e212b8
#
_entry.id   e164db6ebed3bc26b69db6eb08e212b8
#
_cell.length_a   1.000
_cell.length_b   1.000
_cell.length_c   1.000
_cell.angle_alpha   90.00
_cell.angle_beta   90.00
_cell.angle_gamma   90.00
#
_symmetry.space_group_name_H-M   'P 1'
#
loop_
_entity.id
_entity.type
_entity.pdbx_description
1 polymer ?
#
loop_
_entity_poly.entity_id
_entity_poly.type
_entity_poly.pdbx_seq_one_letter_code
_entity_poly.pdbx_strand_id
1 'polypeptide(L)'
;VVRNQKFSFPRVILAGLKGGSGKTLVSLGLTRAYRDQELKIKPFKKGPDYIDAKWLSLAAGQAASNLDPFIFPSSKVQSLFWSYSSDFDLALIEGNRGLFDGKDVAGSYSTAELARLLDAPIILVADCTKVTRTMAAIVMGCKLFEPDLNLAGIILNQTAGDRHRKILCQSIEKYTDIPVLGALPRMRQNPIPERHMGLISDQEYQDLDTILNRLAKIVKD
;
A
#
# COMPACT_ATOMS: atom_id res chain seq x y z
N VAL A 1 -19.12 -23.39 -20.75
CA VAL A 1 -18.25 -22.26 -21.18
C VAL A 1 -18.59 -21.08 -20.28
N VAL A 2 -17.86 -20.93 -19.17
CA VAL A 2 -17.99 -19.75 -18.29
C VAL A 2 -17.36 -18.58 -19.04
N ARG A 3 -18.18 -17.65 -19.50
CA ARG A 3 -17.70 -16.37 -20.03
C ARG A 3 -16.88 -15.68 -18.95
N ASN A 4 -15.58 -15.44 -19.22
CA ASN A 4 -14.73 -14.55 -18.43
C ASN A 4 -15.36 -13.13 -18.47
N GLN A 5 -16.29 -12.86 -17.57
CA GLN A 5 -16.64 -11.47 -17.26
C GLN A 5 -15.41 -10.90 -16.52
N LYS A 6 -14.65 -10.03 -17.21
CA LYS A 6 -13.68 -9.17 -16.54
C LYS A 6 -14.47 -8.26 -15.62
N PHE A 7 -14.53 -8.60 -14.35
CA PHE A 7 -15.08 -7.71 -13.35
C PHE A 7 -14.15 -6.50 -13.25
N SER A 8 -14.61 -5.37 -13.75
CA SER A 8 -13.91 -4.09 -13.64
C SER A 8 -14.30 -3.45 -12.32
N PHE A 9 -13.61 -3.85 -11.24
CA PHE A 9 -13.78 -3.20 -9.94
C PHE A 9 -12.50 -2.44 -9.59
N PRO A 10 -12.57 -1.13 -9.21
CA PRO A 10 -11.42 -0.33 -8.84
C PRO A 10 -10.68 -0.94 -7.64
N ARG A 11 -9.40 -1.22 -7.82
CA ARG A 11 -8.54 -1.81 -6.79
C ARG A 11 -7.12 -1.33 -6.92
N VAL A 12 -6.42 -1.26 -5.82
CA VAL A 12 -5.00 -0.86 -5.78
C VAL A 12 -4.28 -1.57 -4.63
N ILE A 13 -3.04 -1.95 -4.88
CA ILE A 13 -2.16 -2.50 -3.85
C ILE A 13 -1.08 -1.47 -3.51
N LEU A 14 -0.94 -1.16 -2.22
CA LEU A 14 0.18 -0.40 -1.69
C LEU A 14 1.29 -1.36 -1.26
N ALA A 15 2.41 -1.32 -1.94
CA ALA A 15 3.56 -2.18 -1.68
C ALA A 15 4.78 -1.36 -1.28
N GLY A 16 5.66 -1.90 -0.44
CA GLY A 16 6.91 -1.25 -0.07
C GLY A 16 8.11 -1.88 -0.75
N LEU A 17 9.24 -1.19 -0.77
CA LEU A 17 10.53 -1.79 -1.14
C LEU A 17 11.06 -2.71 -0.04
N LYS A 18 10.65 -2.45 1.21
CA LYS A 18 11.04 -3.22 2.42
C LYS A 18 10.01 -3.01 3.52
N GLY A 19 10.17 -3.72 4.64
CA GLY A 19 9.49 -3.38 5.90
C GLY A 19 9.84 -1.95 6.33
N GLY A 20 8.93 -1.24 6.96
CA GLY A 20 9.15 0.13 7.43
C GLY A 20 9.22 1.21 6.34
N SER A 21 8.83 0.92 5.09
CA SER A 21 8.79 1.94 4.02
C SER A 21 7.71 3.02 4.21
N GLY A 22 6.79 2.83 5.17
CA GLY A 22 5.67 3.74 5.43
C GLY A 22 4.36 3.36 4.75
N LYS A 23 4.24 2.10 4.30
CA LYS A 23 2.99 1.58 3.70
C LYS A 23 1.77 1.88 4.55
N THR A 24 1.81 1.51 5.82
CA THR A 24 0.68 1.66 6.74
C THR A 24 0.26 3.11 6.92
N LEU A 25 1.24 4.03 7.02
CA LEU A 25 0.95 5.47 7.05
C LEU A 25 0.17 5.91 5.82
N VAL A 26 0.66 5.53 4.63
CA VAL A 26 0.03 5.87 3.35
C VAL A 26 -1.34 5.21 3.22
N SER A 27 -1.45 3.91 3.58
CA SER A 27 -2.70 3.16 3.51
C SER A 27 -3.78 3.78 4.38
N LEU A 28 -3.47 4.09 5.63
CA LEU A 28 -4.40 4.70 6.57
C LEU A 28 -4.79 6.12 6.13
N GLY A 29 -3.79 6.91 5.73
CA GLY A 29 -4.02 8.28 5.25
C GLY A 29 -4.93 8.33 4.03
N LEU A 30 -4.64 7.55 2.99
CA LEU A 30 -5.46 7.47 1.77
C LEU A 30 -6.86 6.93 2.06
N THR A 31 -6.96 5.85 2.86
CA THR A 31 -8.26 5.27 3.22
C THR A 31 -9.14 6.30 3.93
N ARG A 32 -8.59 7.03 4.91
CA ARG A 32 -9.32 8.09 5.60
C ARG A 32 -9.65 9.27 4.68
N ALA A 33 -8.70 9.70 3.85
CA ALA A 33 -8.90 10.82 2.94
C ALA A 33 -10.01 10.55 1.90
N TYR A 34 -10.09 9.33 1.37
CA TYR A 34 -11.17 8.94 0.46
C TYR A 34 -12.51 8.77 1.16
N ARG A 35 -12.53 8.18 2.36
CA ARG A 35 -13.73 8.12 3.19
C ARG A 35 -14.30 9.52 3.47
N ASP A 36 -13.44 10.49 3.79
CA ASP A 36 -13.84 11.88 4.03
C ASP A 36 -14.42 12.55 2.77
N GLN A 37 -14.23 11.96 1.59
CA GLN A 37 -14.85 12.34 0.31
C GLN A 37 -16.08 11.48 -0.01
N GLU A 38 -16.63 10.79 0.99
CA GLU A 38 -17.83 9.94 0.88
C GLU A 38 -17.66 8.68 0.02
N LEU A 39 -16.41 8.32 -0.36
CA LEU A 39 -16.15 7.07 -1.06
C LEU A 39 -16.19 5.89 -0.08
N LYS A 40 -16.86 4.82 -0.50
CA LYS A 40 -16.90 3.55 0.24
C LYS A 40 -15.66 2.74 -0.09
N ILE A 41 -14.69 2.79 0.81
CA ILE A 41 -13.43 2.05 0.65
C ILE A 41 -13.52 0.70 1.32
N LYS A 42 -13.25 -0.38 0.57
CA LYS A 42 -13.03 -1.71 1.15
C LYS A 42 -11.54 -1.90 1.44
N PRO A 43 -11.13 -1.86 2.70
CA PRO A 43 -9.75 -2.09 3.06
C PRO A 43 -9.46 -3.58 3.17
N PHE A 44 -8.28 -3.96 2.66
CA PHE A 44 -7.71 -5.30 2.82
C PHE A 44 -6.29 -5.22 3.35
N LYS A 45 -5.91 -6.18 4.18
CA LYS A 45 -4.53 -6.42 4.59
C LYS A 45 -4.03 -7.73 4.03
N LYS A 46 -2.87 -7.73 3.37
CA LYS A 46 -2.21 -8.97 2.96
C LYS A 46 -1.62 -9.68 4.18
N GLY A 47 -1.85 -10.99 4.27
CA GLY A 47 -1.36 -11.82 5.37
C GLY A 47 -2.24 -11.76 6.63
N PRO A 48 -1.81 -12.42 7.73
CA PRO A 48 -2.65 -12.64 8.91
C PRO A 48 -2.60 -11.51 9.94
N ASP A 49 -2.03 -10.34 9.60
CA ASP A 49 -1.89 -9.21 10.51
C ASP A 49 -3.25 -8.61 10.86
N TYR A 50 -3.67 -8.80 12.10
CA TYR A 50 -4.97 -8.32 12.59
C TYR A 50 -4.90 -6.88 13.13
N ILE A 51 -3.73 -6.42 13.58
CA ILE A 51 -3.56 -5.06 14.12
C ILE A 51 -3.67 -4.04 13.01
N ASP A 52 -2.90 -4.19 11.93
CA ASP A 52 -2.99 -3.32 10.76
C ASP A 52 -4.40 -3.36 10.14
N ALA A 53 -5.03 -4.55 10.06
CA ALA A 53 -6.41 -4.69 9.58
C ALA A 53 -7.40 -3.92 10.45
N LYS A 54 -7.21 -3.89 11.77
CA LYS A 54 -8.06 -3.12 12.67
C LYS A 54 -7.91 -1.62 12.46
N TRP A 55 -6.69 -1.11 12.33
CA TRP A 55 -6.43 0.29 12.00
C TRP A 55 -7.04 0.69 10.65
N LEU A 56 -6.91 -0.16 9.65
CA LEU A 56 -7.53 0.05 8.33
C LEU A 56 -9.06 0.10 8.43
N SER A 57 -9.66 -0.75 9.30
CA SER A 57 -11.11 -0.72 9.56
C SER A 57 -11.55 0.62 10.14
N LEU A 58 -10.80 1.16 11.09
CA LEU A 58 -11.08 2.45 11.70
C LEU A 58 -10.95 3.60 10.68
N ALA A 59 -9.90 3.57 9.86
CA ALA A 59 -9.70 4.57 8.81
C ALA A 59 -10.84 4.57 7.80
N ALA A 60 -11.29 3.39 7.35
CA ALA A 60 -12.37 3.24 6.39
C ALA A 60 -13.77 3.46 6.98
N GLY A 61 -13.95 3.30 8.30
CA GLY A 61 -15.27 3.19 8.92
C GLY A 61 -16.02 1.92 8.49
N GLN A 62 -15.30 0.94 7.95
CA GLN A 62 -15.80 -0.33 7.43
C GLN A 62 -14.85 -1.46 7.82
N ALA A 63 -15.36 -2.67 8.00
CA ALA A 63 -14.52 -3.80 8.37
C ALA A 63 -13.46 -4.10 7.29
N ALA A 64 -12.20 -4.14 7.67
CA ALA A 64 -11.13 -4.66 6.84
C ALA A 64 -11.18 -6.20 6.80
N SER A 65 -10.61 -6.77 5.76
CA SER A 65 -10.48 -8.22 5.61
C SER A 65 -9.04 -8.59 5.28
N ASN A 66 -8.62 -9.78 5.69
CA ASN A 66 -7.30 -10.28 5.36
C ASN A 66 -7.35 -11.10 4.07
N LEU A 67 -6.33 -10.92 3.22
CA LEU A 67 -6.08 -11.74 2.04
C LEU A 67 -4.76 -12.48 2.25
N ASP A 68 -4.83 -13.76 2.51
CA ASP A 68 -3.66 -14.57 2.82
C ASP A 68 -3.51 -15.77 1.89
N PRO A 69 -2.67 -15.65 0.83
CA PRO A 69 -2.38 -16.74 -0.09
C PRO A 69 -1.64 -17.93 0.56
N PHE A 70 -1.01 -17.73 1.72
CA PHE A 70 -0.35 -18.80 2.45
C PHE A 70 -1.35 -19.72 3.15
N ILE A 71 -2.43 -19.14 3.69
CA ILE A 71 -3.48 -19.90 4.41
C ILE A 71 -4.52 -20.45 3.45
N PHE A 72 -4.88 -19.68 2.42
CA PHE A 72 -5.95 -20.03 1.49
C PHE A 72 -5.43 -20.25 0.07
N PRO A 73 -5.97 -21.23 -0.68
CA PRO A 73 -5.66 -21.38 -2.09
C PRO A 73 -6.10 -20.14 -2.89
N SER A 74 -5.40 -19.87 -4.01
CA SER A 74 -5.61 -18.68 -4.85
C SER A 74 -7.06 -18.47 -5.25
N SER A 75 -7.79 -19.52 -5.60
CA SER A 75 -9.23 -19.42 -5.93
C SER A 75 -10.08 -18.92 -4.77
N LYS A 76 -9.74 -19.30 -3.54
CA LYS A 76 -10.43 -18.83 -2.34
C LYS A 76 -10.11 -17.38 -2.04
N VAL A 77 -8.83 -16.96 -2.19
CA VAL A 77 -8.41 -15.56 -2.04
C VAL A 77 -9.17 -14.66 -3.03
N GLN A 78 -9.25 -15.05 -4.30
CA GLN A 78 -10.03 -14.33 -5.30
C GLN A 78 -11.51 -14.27 -4.93
N SER A 79 -12.12 -15.39 -4.54
CA SER A 79 -13.52 -15.44 -4.13
C SER A 79 -13.82 -14.52 -2.95
N LEU A 80 -12.95 -14.51 -1.92
CA LEU A 80 -13.07 -13.62 -0.77
C LEU A 80 -12.95 -12.14 -1.19
N PHE A 81 -11.96 -11.83 -2.03
CA PHE A 81 -11.79 -10.47 -2.55
C PHE A 81 -13.06 -9.97 -3.25
N TRP A 82 -13.60 -10.72 -4.19
CA TRP A 82 -14.79 -10.34 -4.95
C TRP A 82 -16.04 -10.26 -4.08
N SER A 83 -16.24 -11.21 -3.18
CA SER A 83 -17.41 -11.23 -2.28
C SER A 83 -17.45 -10.05 -1.34
N TYR A 84 -16.28 -9.58 -0.88
CA TYR A 84 -16.22 -8.46 0.07
C TYR A 84 -16.13 -7.09 -0.59
N SER A 85 -15.95 -7.04 -1.92
CA SER A 85 -15.77 -5.78 -2.65
C SER A 85 -17.03 -5.27 -3.34
N SER A 86 -18.07 -6.08 -3.48
CA SER A 86 -19.24 -5.81 -4.33
C SER A 86 -19.99 -4.51 -4.04
N ASP A 87 -19.98 -4.05 -2.79
CA ASP A 87 -20.76 -2.90 -2.33
C ASP A 87 -19.91 -1.64 -2.08
N PHE A 88 -18.67 -1.64 -2.61
CA PHE A 88 -17.68 -0.59 -2.39
C PHE A 88 -17.26 0.07 -3.71
N ASP A 89 -16.74 1.30 -3.61
CA ASP A 89 -16.27 2.06 -4.77
C ASP A 89 -14.83 1.72 -5.15
N LEU A 90 -14.00 1.37 -4.14
CA LEU A 90 -12.57 1.06 -4.31
C LEU A 90 -12.11 0.04 -3.27
N ALA A 91 -11.33 -0.95 -3.68
CA ALA A 91 -10.53 -1.76 -2.76
C ALA A 91 -9.11 -1.21 -2.63
N LEU A 92 -8.70 -0.94 -1.39
CA LEU A 92 -7.33 -0.59 -1.05
C LEU A 92 -6.71 -1.75 -0.28
N ILE A 93 -5.64 -2.33 -0.84
CA ILE A 93 -4.98 -3.50 -0.29
C ILE A 93 -3.60 -3.09 0.23
N GLU A 94 -3.37 -3.19 1.51
CA GLU A 94 -2.04 -2.99 2.06
C GLU A 94 -1.22 -4.27 1.99
N GLY A 95 -0.10 -4.21 1.28
CA GLY A 95 0.88 -5.28 1.17
C GLY A 95 1.63 -5.54 2.48
N ASN A 96 2.44 -6.59 2.49
CA ASN A 96 3.29 -6.95 3.62
C ASN A 96 4.76 -6.97 3.20
N ARG A 97 5.68 -6.60 4.08
CA ARG A 97 7.14 -6.55 3.83
C ARG A 97 7.49 -5.77 2.55
N GLY A 98 8.48 -6.22 1.78
CA GLY A 98 8.78 -5.72 0.43
C GLY A 98 7.88 -6.32 -0.64
N LEU A 99 7.84 -5.69 -1.80
CA LEU A 99 6.98 -6.09 -2.93
C LEU A 99 7.19 -7.55 -3.31
N PHE A 100 8.45 -7.98 -3.41
CA PHE A 100 8.85 -9.31 -3.86
C PHE A 100 9.17 -10.28 -2.72
N ASP A 101 9.10 -9.82 -1.45
CA ASP A 101 9.42 -10.65 -0.30
C ASP A 101 8.35 -11.71 -0.09
N GLY A 102 8.72 -12.95 -0.38
CA GLY A 102 7.89 -14.12 -0.21
C GLY A 102 8.46 -15.11 0.82
N LYS A 103 7.98 -16.34 0.75
CA LYS A 103 8.41 -17.45 1.63
C LYS A 103 9.74 -18.06 1.15
N ASP A 104 10.01 -18.01 -0.12
CA ASP A 104 11.13 -18.68 -0.77
C ASP A 104 11.76 -17.83 -1.88
N VAL A 105 12.76 -18.35 -2.55
CA VAL A 105 13.50 -17.67 -3.65
C VAL A 105 12.60 -17.32 -4.83
N ALA A 106 11.51 -18.07 -5.05
CA ALA A 106 10.55 -17.79 -6.11
C ALA A 106 9.59 -16.63 -5.75
N GLY A 107 9.66 -16.13 -4.52
CA GLY A 107 8.77 -15.06 -4.05
C GLY A 107 7.35 -15.52 -3.78
N SER A 108 7.15 -16.82 -3.49
CA SER A 108 5.85 -17.40 -3.20
C SER A 108 5.15 -16.63 -2.06
N TYR A 109 3.89 -16.35 -2.26
CA TYR A 109 3.06 -15.57 -1.33
C TYR A 109 3.54 -14.12 -1.12
N SER A 110 4.32 -13.55 -2.04
CA SER A 110 4.71 -12.13 -2.01
C SER A 110 3.53 -11.19 -2.27
N THR A 111 3.75 -9.90 -2.07
CA THR A 111 2.77 -8.89 -2.48
C THR A 111 2.63 -8.83 -4.01
N ALA A 112 3.71 -9.09 -4.74
CA ALA A 112 3.71 -9.21 -6.20
C ALA A 112 2.80 -10.34 -6.68
N GLU A 113 2.89 -11.53 -6.06
CA GLU A 113 2.01 -12.65 -6.40
C GLU A 113 0.53 -12.32 -6.15
N LEU A 114 0.21 -11.67 -5.04
CA LEU A 114 -1.17 -11.23 -4.78
C LEU A 114 -1.65 -10.19 -5.80
N ALA A 115 -0.79 -9.26 -6.20
CA ALA A 115 -1.11 -8.26 -7.23
C ALA A 115 -1.43 -8.92 -8.57
N ARG A 116 -0.64 -9.90 -8.99
CA ARG A 116 -0.88 -10.71 -10.19
C ARG A 116 -2.18 -11.51 -10.08
N LEU A 117 -2.41 -12.16 -8.93
CA LEU A 117 -3.61 -12.95 -8.68
C LEU A 117 -4.90 -12.14 -8.82
N LEU A 118 -4.86 -10.89 -8.36
CA LEU A 118 -6.01 -9.99 -8.37
C LEU A 118 -6.04 -9.05 -9.59
N ASP A 119 -5.04 -9.14 -10.49
CA ASP A 119 -4.86 -8.17 -11.58
C ASP A 119 -4.93 -6.73 -11.07
N ALA A 120 -4.24 -6.46 -9.96
CA ALA A 120 -4.31 -5.19 -9.26
C ALA A 120 -3.10 -4.30 -9.56
N PRO A 121 -3.29 -3.03 -9.95
CA PRO A 121 -2.18 -2.08 -10.07
C PRO A 121 -1.50 -1.86 -8.72
N ILE A 122 -0.19 -1.65 -8.78
CA ILE A 122 0.67 -1.46 -7.61
C ILE A 122 1.12 -0.02 -7.53
N ILE A 123 0.97 0.58 -6.36
CA ILE A 123 1.63 1.82 -5.99
C ILE A 123 2.76 1.46 -5.01
N LEU A 124 4.00 1.76 -5.41
CA LEU A 124 5.15 1.57 -4.53
C LEU A 124 5.22 2.69 -3.49
N VAL A 125 5.50 2.35 -2.25
CA VAL A 125 5.84 3.30 -1.19
C VAL A 125 7.31 3.12 -0.86
N ALA A 126 8.11 4.15 -1.16
CA ALA A 126 9.57 4.11 -1.03
C ALA A 126 10.05 5.04 0.08
N ASP A 127 10.82 4.50 1.03
CA ASP A 127 11.59 5.30 1.98
C ASP A 127 12.77 5.95 1.26
N CYS A 128 12.75 7.30 1.18
CA CYS A 128 13.75 8.09 0.47
C CYS A 128 14.82 8.67 1.42
N THR A 129 14.95 8.14 2.63
CA THR A 129 15.98 8.60 3.57
C THR A 129 17.37 8.42 2.99
N LYS A 130 18.15 9.52 2.91
CA LYS A 130 19.55 9.53 2.45
C LYS A 130 19.78 8.95 1.04
N VAL A 131 18.76 8.96 0.17
CA VAL A 131 18.86 8.52 -1.22
C VAL A 131 18.31 9.58 -2.15
N THR A 132 18.86 9.70 -3.34
CA THR A 132 18.38 10.59 -4.42
C THR A 132 18.23 9.82 -5.74
N ARG A 133 19.02 10.08 -6.75
CA ARG A 133 18.97 9.42 -8.07
C ARG A 133 19.05 7.90 -8.01
N THR A 134 19.73 7.33 -7.01
CA THR A 134 19.79 5.87 -6.81
C THR A 134 18.40 5.26 -6.65
N MET A 135 17.41 6.00 -6.13
CA MET A 135 16.03 5.54 -6.04
C MET A 135 15.47 5.18 -7.43
N ALA A 136 15.81 5.92 -8.47
CA ALA A 136 15.38 5.59 -9.84
C ALA A 136 15.93 4.22 -10.31
N ALA A 137 17.17 3.89 -9.95
CA ALA A 137 17.74 2.57 -10.26
C ALA A 137 17.04 1.44 -9.50
N ILE A 138 16.67 1.67 -8.22
CA ILE A 138 15.90 0.71 -7.43
C ILE A 138 14.51 0.48 -8.03
N VAL A 139 13.81 1.55 -8.38
CA VAL A 139 12.46 1.48 -8.98
C VAL A 139 12.52 0.82 -10.37
N MET A 140 13.54 1.13 -11.17
CA MET A 140 13.78 0.44 -12.44
C MET A 140 14.02 -1.05 -12.22
N GLY A 141 14.82 -1.43 -11.22
CA GLY A 141 14.99 -2.81 -10.82
C GLY A 141 13.65 -3.50 -10.54
N CYS A 142 12.78 -2.87 -9.76
CA CYS A 142 11.44 -3.41 -9.50
C CYS A 142 10.60 -3.57 -10.77
N LYS A 143 10.67 -2.61 -11.70
CA LYS A 143 9.93 -2.65 -12.97
C LYS A 143 10.40 -3.79 -13.88
N LEU A 144 11.69 -4.08 -13.87
CA LEU A 144 12.30 -5.09 -14.77
C LEU A 144 12.36 -6.49 -14.16
N PHE A 145 12.32 -6.60 -12.83
CA PHE A 145 12.45 -7.86 -12.11
C PHE A 145 11.29 -8.82 -12.40
N GLU A 146 10.08 -8.30 -12.40
CA GLU A 146 8.87 -9.02 -12.82
C GLU A 146 8.04 -8.10 -13.75
N PRO A 147 8.32 -8.11 -15.06
CA PRO A 147 7.80 -7.12 -16.00
C PRO A 147 6.30 -7.24 -16.29
N ASP A 148 5.68 -8.32 -15.88
CA ASP A 148 4.23 -8.55 -15.97
C ASP A 148 3.41 -7.84 -14.89
N LEU A 149 4.09 -7.23 -13.91
CA LEU A 149 3.42 -6.45 -12.87
C LEU A 149 3.10 -5.03 -13.34
N ASN A 150 1.89 -4.58 -13.02
CA ASN A 150 1.47 -3.22 -13.29
C ASN A 150 1.92 -2.27 -12.15
N LEU A 151 3.13 -1.71 -12.25
CA LEU A 151 3.60 -0.64 -11.37
C LEU A 151 2.99 0.69 -11.83
N ALA A 152 1.83 1.05 -11.28
CA ALA A 152 1.05 2.19 -11.71
C ALA A 152 1.58 3.54 -11.19
N GLY A 153 2.44 3.52 -10.16
CA GLY A 153 3.03 4.75 -9.62
C GLY A 153 3.86 4.51 -8.37
N ILE A 154 4.45 5.60 -7.87
CA ILE A 154 5.24 5.58 -6.64
C ILE A 154 4.88 6.76 -5.74
N ILE A 155 4.87 6.51 -4.44
CA ILE A 155 4.80 7.52 -3.37
C ILE A 155 6.14 7.54 -2.67
N LEU A 156 6.77 8.71 -2.63
CA LEU A 156 8.05 8.96 -1.99
C LEU A 156 7.81 9.33 -0.53
N ASN A 157 8.28 8.52 0.39
CA ASN A 157 8.18 8.79 1.81
C ASN A 157 9.52 9.30 2.37
N GLN A 158 9.50 10.08 3.45
CA GLN A 158 10.68 10.63 4.14
C GLN A 158 11.54 11.56 3.28
N THR A 159 10.92 12.37 2.42
CA THR A 159 11.64 13.37 1.62
C THR A 159 12.16 14.52 2.50
N ALA A 160 13.40 14.96 2.26
CA ALA A 160 14.05 15.94 3.16
C ALA A 160 13.69 17.40 2.89
N GLY A 161 13.27 17.75 1.68
CA GLY A 161 12.92 19.12 1.28
C GLY A 161 12.83 19.25 -0.22
N ASP A 162 12.54 20.46 -0.74
CA ASP A 162 12.19 20.68 -2.14
C ASP A 162 13.25 20.23 -3.14
N ARG A 163 14.52 20.56 -2.88
CA ARG A 163 15.62 20.10 -3.75
C ARG A 163 15.69 18.57 -3.80
N HIS A 164 15.55 17.90 -2.66
CA HIS A 164 15.60 16.46 -2.55
C HIS A 164 14.43 15.84 -3.32
N ARG A 165 13.20 16.33 -3.07
CA ARG A 165 11.98 15.91 -3.76
C ARG A 165 12.11 16.09 -5.27
N LYS A 166 12.56 17.26 -5.74
CA LYS A 166 12.73 17.54 -7.17
C LYS A 166 13.69 16.56 -7.85
N ILE A 167 14.84 16.26 -7.23
CA ILE A 167 15.81 15.31 -7.79
C ILE A 167 15.21 13.90 -7.86
N LEU A 168 14.52 13.45 -6.82
CA LEU A 168 13.85 12.14 -6.78
C LEU A 168 12.80 12.02 -7.90
N CYS A 169 11.84 12.95 -7.95
CA CYS A 169 10.77 12.95 -8.95
C CYS A 169 11.33 12.93 -10.37
N GLN A 170 12.20 13.90 -10.70
CA GLN A 170 12.78 13.99 -12.04
C GLN A 170 13.61 12.77 -12.43
N SER A 171 14.35 12.17 -11.47
CA SER A 171 15.12 10.97 -11.75
C SER A 171 14.23 9.75 -11.99
N ILE A 172 13.22 9.54 -11.16
CA ILE A 172 12.32 8.38 -11.29
C ILE A 172 11.55 8.48 -12.61
N GLU A 173 10.86 9.58 -12.86
CA GLU A 173 10.06 9.77 -14.07
C GLU A 173 10.91 9.66 -15.34
N LYS A 174 12.11 10.28 -15.36
CA LYS A 174 12.99 10.24 -16.50
C LYS A 174 13.50 8.84 -16.87
N TYR A 175 13.80 8.01 -15.88
CA TYR A 175 14.46 6.73 -16.11
C TYR A 175 13.54 5.51 -16.03
N THR A 176 12.33 5.65 -15.47
CA THR A 176 11.46 4.49 -15.24
C THR A 176 10.10 4.60 -15.93
N ASP A 177 9.71 5.78 -16.40
CA ASP A 177 8.36 6.10 -16.90
C ASP A 177 7.25 5.81 -15.87
N ILE A 178 7.59 5.65 -14.59
CA ILE A 178 6.64 5.45 -13.50
C ILE A 178 6.33 6.83 -12.91
N PRO A 179 5.06 7.25 -12.86
CA PRO A 179 4.69 8.54 -12.31
C PRO A 179 4.92 8.59 -10.79
N VAL A 180 5.42 9.72 -10.31
CA VAL A 180 5.48 10.03 -8.88
C VAL A 180 4.14 10.63 -8.47
N LEU A 181 3.33 9.85 -7.74
CA LEU A 181 1.98 10.22 -7.33
C LEU A 181 1.94 11.15 -6.11
N GLY A 182 3.01 11.15 -5.32
CA GLY A 182 3.13 12.01 -4.14
C GLY A 182 4.49 11.89 -3.47
N ALA A 183 4.81 12.88 -2.63
CA ALA A 183 6.07 12.95 -1.92
C ALA A 183 5.87 13.48 -0.50
N LEU A 184 5.86 12.57 0.46
CA LEU A 184 5.64 12.87 1.87
C LEU A 184 6.93 13.37 2.53
N PRO A 185 6.89 14.49 3.26
CA PRO A 185 8.06 15.00 3.94
C PRO A 185 8.47 14.11 5.11
N ARG A 186 9.73 14.22 5.49
CA ARG A 186 10.24 13.58 6.70
C ARG A 186 9.55 14.16 7.92
N MET A 187 8.87 13.32 8.68
CA MET A 187 8.23 13.72 9.93
C MET A 187 9.21 13.60 11.10
N ARG A 188 9.18 14.59 12.00
CA ARG A 188 10.02 14.55 13.23
C ARG A 188 9.58 13.45 14.19
N GLN A 189 8.28 13.15 14.22
CA GLN A 189 7.69 12.08 15.00
C GLN A 189 6.74 11.31 14.11
N ASN A 190 6.80 9.97 14.18
CA ASN A 190 5.81 9.14 13.51
C ASN A 190 4.45 9.38 14.17
N PRO A 191 3.42 9.82 13.41
CA PRO A 191 2.10 10.02 14.00
C PRO A 191 1.42 8.72 14.44
N ILE A 192 1.90 7.58 13.92
CA ILE A 192 1.37 6.27 14.27
C ILE A 192 2.27 5.68 15.37
N PRO A 193 1.70 5.32 16.53
CA PRO A 193 2.46 4.67 17.57
C PRO A 193 2.91 3.28 17.15
N GLU A 194 4.21 3.03 17.24
CA GLU A 194 4.84 1.75 16.88
C GLU A 194 5.49 1.13 18.11
N ARG A 195 5.42 -0.20 18.20
CA ARG A 195 6.25 -1.04 19.06
C ARG A 195 7.26 -1.82 18.22
N HIS A 196 8.17 -2.54 18.85
CA HIS A 196 9.20 -3.34 18.18
C HIS A 196 8.68 -4.35 17.16
N MET A 197 7.39 -4.72 17.25
CA MET A 197 6.75 -5.71 16.38
C MET A 197 5.55 -5.16 15.59
N GLY A 198 5.44 -3.85 15.37
CA GLY A 198 4.37 -3.24 14.59
C GLY A 198 3.58 -2.17 15.33
N LEU A 199 2.36 -1.89 14.90
CA LEU A 199 1.49 -0.89 15.50
C LEU A 199 1.02 -1.29 16.91
N ILE A 200 0.71 -0.29 17.73
CA ILE A 200 -0.01 -0.50 18.99
C ILE A 200 -1.46 -0.83 18.66
N SER A 201 -2.08 -1.72 19.46
CA SER A 201 -3.50 -2.03 19.33
C SER A 201 -4.36 -0.78 19.48
N ASP A 202 -5.44 -0.69 18.73
CA ASP A 202 -6.43 0.38 18.80
C ASP A 202 -7.02 0.57 20.22
N GLN A 203 -7.11 -0.51 20.99
CA GLN A 203 -7.62 -0.48 22.37
C GLN A 203 -6.69 0.25 23.35
N GLU A 204 -5.43 0.43 23.01
CA GLU A 204 -4.43 1.09 23.85
C GLU A 204 -4.30 2.59 23.56
N TYR A 205 -5.09 3.13 22.61
CA TYR A 205 -4.97 4.53 22.19
C TYR A 205 -6.30 5.28 22.31
N GLN A 206 -6.25 6.44 22.98
CA GLN A 206 -7.47 7.21 23.31
C GLN A 206 -7.91 8.19 22.21
N ASP A 207 -7.09 8.47 21.18
CA ASP A 207 -7.37 9.52 20.19
C ASP A 207 -7.06 9.09 18.76
N LEU A 208 -7.66 7.98 18.34
CA LEU A 208 -7.47 7.38 17.03
C LEU A 208 -7.94 8.27 15.88
N ASP A 209 -9.06 8.97 16.06
CA ASP A 209 -9.59 9.84 15.02
C ASP A 209 -8.68 11.03 14.73
N THR A 210 -8.06 11.64 15.75
CA THR A 210 -7.07 12.70 15.55
C THR A 210 -5.86 12.22 14.76
N ILE A 211 -5.37 11.01 15.05
CA ILE A 211 -4.27 10.41 14.28
C ILE A 211 -4.69 10.22 12.82
N LEU A 212 -5.83 9.57 12.57
CA LEU A 212 -6.32 9.30 11.23
C LEU A 212 -6.58 10.58 10.43
N ASN A 213 -7.15 11.60 11.06
CA ASN A 213 -7.34 12.92 10.43
C ASN A 213 -6.00 13.58 10.07
N ARG A 214 -5.00 13.47 10.94
CA ARG A 214 -3.65 13.96 10.66
C ARG A 214 -3.01 13.21 9.48
N LEU A 215 -3.16 11.89 9.41
CA LEU A 215 -2.66 11.08 8.29
C LEU A 215 -3.35 11.44 6.98
N ALA A 216 -4.68 11.60 7.00
CA ALA A 216 -5.45 12.04 5.83
C ALA A 216 -4.97 13.40 5.32
N LYS A 217 -4.67 14.35 6.21
CA LYS A 217 -4.12 15.66 5.83
C LYS A 217 -2.74 15.51 5.17
N ILE A 218 -1.84 14.72 5.75
CA ILE A 218 -0.49 14.52 5.22
C ILE A 218 -0.48 13.95 3.79
N VAL A 219 -1.44 13.10 3.43
CA VAL A 219 -1.50 12.50 2.08
C VAL A 219 -2.30 13.34 1.08
N LYS A 220 -3.04 14.37 1.51
CA LYS A 220 -3.77 15.30 0.65
C LYS A 220 -2.88 16.45 0.15
N ASP A 221 -1.86 16.84 0.92
CA ASP A 221 -0.88 17.89 0.62
C ASP A 221 0.24 17.37 -0.31
#